data_4b3256d14b54b03b2bf38764e85d9f88
#
_entry.id   4b3256d14b54b03b2bf38764e85d9f88
#
_cell.length_a   1.000
_cell.length_b   1.000
_cell.length_c   1.000
_cell.angle_alpha   90.00
_cell.angle_beta   90.00
_cell.angle_gamma   90.00
#
_symmetry.space_group_name_H-M   'P 1'
#
loop_
_entity.id
_entity.type
_entity.pdbx_description
1 polymer ?
#
loop_
_entity_poly.entity_id
_entity_poly.type
_entity_poly.pdbx_seq_one_letter_code
_entity_poly.pdbx_strand_id
1 'polypeptide(L)'
;MSAHEDLVGRIQAHLRGRGELTEGRVLDGDGYFLDGRLVVAVMGSDLCIEIGKDQWDDTLASEGVTPFLFAELPVPGWVMIDGGSLSSDESLSHWIETSLARR
;
A
#
# COMPACT_ATOMS: atom_id res chain seq x y z
N MET A 1 14.46 -15.47 -2.75
CA MET A 1 13.80 -14.17 -2.85
C MET A 1 13.00 -13.91 -1.59
N SER A 2 13.06 -12.73 -1.02
CA SER A 2 12.33 -12.42 0.21
C SER A 2 10.88 -12.05 -0.11
N ALA A 3 10.02 -12.10 0.92
CA ALA A 3 8.64 -11.65 0.77
C ALA A 3 8.57 -10.18 0.37
N HIS A 4 9.50 -9.36 0.86
CA HIS A 4 9.60 -7.96 0.49
C HIS A 4 9.89 -7.79 -1.00
N GLU A 5 10.88 -8.52 -1.51
CA GLU A 5 11.26 -8.44 -2.92
C GLU A 5 10.15 -8.93 -3.85
N ASP A 6 9.46 -9.99 -3.44
CA ASP A 6 8.32 -10.51 -4.19
C ASP A 6 7.21 -9.48 -4.28
N LEU A 7 6.86 -8.86 -3.16
CA LEU A 7 5.82 -7.84 -3.12
C LEU A 7 6.18 -6.63 -3.98
N VAL A 8 7.43 -6.16 -3.88
CA VAL A 8 7.93 -5.04 -4.69
C VAL A 8 7.79 -5.36 -6.18
N GLY A 9 8.23 -6.54 -6.61
CA GLY A 9 8.14 -6.94 -8.02
C GLY A 9 6.71 -6.99 -8.53
N ARG A 10 5.79 -7.47 -7.70
CA ARG A 10 4.37 -7.56 -8.07
C ARG A 10 3.74 -6.18 -8.19
N ILE A 11 4.09 -5.26 -7.28
CA ILE A 11 3.61 -3.86 -7.34
C ILE A 11 4.11 -3.19 -8.61
N GLN A 12 5.39 -3.32 -8.91
CA GLN A 12 5.96 -2.73 -10.11
C GLN A 12 5.30 -3.24 -11.39
N ALA A 13 5.04 -4.56 -11.44
CA ALA A 13 4.36 -5.16 -12.58
C ALA A 13 2.94 -4.61 -12.73
N HIS A 14 2.24 -4.41 -11.62
CA HIS A 14 0.88 -3.91 -11.63
C HIS A 14 0.79 -2.46 -12.08
N LEU A 15 1.78 -1.63 -11.73
CA LEU A 15 1.79 -0.20 -12.03
C LEU A 15 2.45 0.14 -13.37
N ARG A 16 3.14 -0.82 -13.98
CA ARG A 16 3.83 -0.58 -15.26
C ARG A 16 2.83 -0.18 -16.33
N GLY A 17 3.15 0.91 -17.04
CA GLY A 17 2.30 1.40 -18.12
C GLY A 17 1.11 2.26 -17.65
N ARG A 18 0.98 2.49 -16.35
CA ARG A 18 -0.13 3.26 -15.78
C ARG A 18 0.20 4.75 -15.63
N GLY A 19 1.44 5.13 -15.90
CA GLY A 19 1.95 6.49 -15.75
C GLY A 19 3.45 6.46 -15.54
N GLU A 20 4.03 7.59 -15.21
CA GLU A 20 5.46 7.65 -14.88
C GLU A 20 5.69 7.06 -13.49
N LEU A 21 6.26 5.86 -13.46
CA LEU A 21 6.52 5.15 -12.21
C LEU A 21 7.89 5.52 -11.66
N THR A 22 7.91 6.02 -10.45
CA THR A 22 9.15 6.30 -9.74
C THR A 22 9.08 5.67 -8.34
N GLU A 23 10.24 5.46 -7.74
CA GLU A 23 10.27 4.96 -6.37
C GLU A 23 11.15 5.86 -5.51
N GLY A 24 10.88 5.85 -4.20
CA GLY A 24 11.64 6.63 -3.24
C GLY A 24 11.40 6.14 -1.84
N ARG A 25 12.17 6.67 -0.90
CA ARG A 25 12.02 6.31 0.51
C ARG A 25 10.77 6.97 1.09
N VAL A 26 9.99 6.19 1.81
CA VAL A 26 8.86 6.71 2.59
C VAL A 26 9.00 6.13 3.99
N LEU A 27 9.40 6.97 4.95
CA LEU A 27 9.73 6.53 6.31
C LEU A 27 10.79 5.42 6.25
N ASP A 28 10.50 4.25 6.78
CA ASP A 28 11.42 3.12 6.76
C ASP A 28 11.19 2.17 5.58
N GLY A 29 10.29 2.53 4.66
CA GLY A 29 9.89 1.67 3.57
C GLY A 29 10.20 2.25 2.21
N ASP A 30 9.72 1.57 1.18
CA ASP A 30 9.87 1.97 -0.21
C ASP A 30 8.52 2.44 -0.74
N GLY A 31 8.47 3.67 -1.25
CA GLY A 31 7.25 4.22 -1.84
C GLY A 31 7.27 4.11 -3.35
N TYR A 32 6.09 3.87 -3.94
CA TYR A 32 5.91 3.80 -5.39
C TYR A 32 4.94 4.88 -5.82
N PHE A 33 5.39 5.72 -6.73
CA PHE A 33 4.71 6.94 -7.14
C PHE A 33 4.34 6.83 -8.62
N LEU A 34 3.14 7.26 -8.95
CA LEU A 34 2.73 7.45 -10.34
C LEU A 34 2.51 8.94 -10.58
N ASP A 35 3.23 9.47 -11.57
CA ASP A 35 3.15 10.88 -11.94
C ASP A 35 3.37 11.80 -10.72
N GLY A 36 4.29 11.39 -9.85
CA GLY A 36 4.68 12.15 -8.68
C GLY A 36 3.78 11.99 -7.45
N ARG A 37 2.74 11.17 -7.53
CA ARG A 37 1.82 10.92 -6.40
C ARG A 37 2.03 9.54 -5.83
N LEU A 38 2.11 9.47 -4.51
CA LEU A 38 2.29 8.20 -3.82
C LEU A 38 1.07 7.31 -4.01
N VAL A 39 1.30 6.09 -4.48
CA VAL A 39 0.25 5.08 -4.64
C VAL A 39 0.27 4.12 -3.46
N VAL A 40 1.42 3.50 -3.21
CA VAL A 40 1.59 2.55 -2.11
C VAL A 40 2.99 2.69 -1.51
N ALA A 41 3.15 2.28 -0.27
CA ALA A 41 4.46 2.11 0.34
C ALA A 41 4.57 0.68 0.85
N VAL A 42 5.77 0.10 0.76
CA VAL A 42 6.05 -1.25 1.26
C VAL A 42 6.92 -1.13 2.49
N MET A 43 6.44 -1.65 3.60
CA MET A 43 7.16 -1.66 4.87
C MET A 43 7.36 -3.10 5.31
N GLY A 44 8.58 -3.61 5.14
CA GLY A 44 8.85 -5.03 5.32
C GLY A 44 8.11 -5.83 4.25
N SER A 45 7.18 -6.67 4.65
CA SER A 45 6.34 -7.44 3.72
C SER A 45 4.89 -6.96 3.72
N ASP A 46 4.62 -5.80 4.34
CA ASP A 46 3.27 -5.25 4.45
C ASP A 46 3.10 -4.05 3.53
N LEU A 47 1.85 -3.79 3.15
CA LEU A 47 1.50 -2.69 2.26
C LEU A 47 0.89 -1.55 3.06
N CYS A 48 1.37 -0.33 2.84
CA CYS A 48 0.81 0.87 3.45
C CYS A 48 0.15 1.71 2.38
N ILE A 49 -1.12 2.06 2.57
CA ILE A 49 -1.84 2.88 1.62
C ILE A 49 -2.72 3.91 2.33
N GLU A 50 -3.04 4.98 1.61
CA GLU A 50 -4.03 5.95 2.05
C GLU A 50 -5.38 5.60 1.45
N ILE A 51 -6.38 5.44 2.31
CA ILE A 51 -7.75 5.14 1.89
C ILE A 51 -8.73 6.26 2.25
N GLY A 52 -8.24 7.29 2.95
CA GLY A 52 -9.04 8.42 3.35
C GLY A 52 -9.76 8.23 4.68
N LYS A 53 -10.01 9.36 5.34
CA LYS A 53 -10.64 9.34 6.67
C LYS A 53 -12.07 8.82 6.62
N ASP A 54 -12.77 9.09 5.54
CA ASP A 54 -14.17 8.67 5.37
C ASP A 54 -14.34 7.16 5.25
N GLN A 55 -13.31 6.45 4.72
CA GLN A 55 -13.33 5.01 4.56
C GLN A 55 -12.54 4.26 5.64
N TRP A 56 -11.89 5.00 6.53
CA TRP A 56 -10.91 4.44 7.44
C TRP A 56 -11.50 3.40 8.40
N ASP A 57 -12.59 3.76 9.08
CA ASP A 57 -13.21 2.86 10.06
C ASP A 57 -13.72 1.58 9.40
N ASP A 58 -14.39 1.72 8.25
CA ASP A 58 -14.91 0.57 7.53
C ASP A 58 -13.79 -0.34 7.05
N THR A 59 -12.70 0.25 6.55
CA THR A 59 -11.57 -0.53 6.05
C THR A 59 -10.85 -1.26 7.18
N LEU A 60 -10.73 -0.64 8.35
CA LEU A 60 -10.10 -1.28 9.51
C LEU A 60 -10.85 -2.52 10.00
N ALA A 61 -12.11 -2.66 9.64
CA ALA A 61 -12.89 -3.85 9.98
C ALA A 61 -12.52 -5.04 9.11
N SER A 62 -11.77 -4.85 8.02
CA SER A 62 -11.36 -5.93 7.12
C SER A 62 -10.25 -6.75 7.75
N GLU A 63 -10.27 -8.06 7.48
CA GLU A 63 -9.23 -8.97 7.97
C GLU A 63 -7.88 -8.59 7.37
N GLY A 64 -6.85 -8.60 8.22
CA GLY A 64 -5.49 -8.30 7.79
C GLY A 64 -5.18 -6.82 7.67
N VAL A 65 -6.11 -5.95 8.04
CA VAL A 65 -5.95 -4.50 7.96
C VAL A 65 -5.81 -3.93 9.36
N THR A 66 -4.76 -3.10 9.56
CA THR A 66 -4.54 -2.41 10.82
C THR A 66 -4.27 -0.95 10.53
N PRO A 67 -4.44 -0.06 11.52
CA PRO A 67 -4.11 1.34 11.30
C PRO A 67 -2.59 1.50 11.12
N PHE A 68 -2.21 2.40 10.22
CA PHE A 68 -0.80 2.78 10.12
C PHE A 68 -0.44 3.63 11.33
N LEU A 69 0.66 3.30 11.99
CA LEU A 69 1.12 4.01 13.18
C LEU A 69 2.36 4.84 12.87
N PHE A 70 2.35 6.08 13.29
CA PHE A 70 3.54 6.92 13.25
C PHE A 70 3.80 7.41 14.68
N ALA A 71 5.00 7.16 15.20
CA ALA A 71 5.34 7.47 16.59
C ALA A 71 4.30 6.89 17.56
N GLU A 72 3.87 5.65 17.29
CA GLU A 72 2.90 4.87 18.08
C GLU A 72 1.48 5.43 18.08
N LEU A 73 1.20 6.41 17.22
CA LEU A 73 -0.14 6.98 17.10
C LEU A 73 -0.74 6.64 15.74
N PRO A 74 -2.03 6.28 15.68
CA PRO A 74 -2.68 6.02 14.40
C PRO A 74 -2.72 7.27 13.54
N VAL A 75 -2.49 7.09 12.23
CA VAL A 75 -2.58 8.19 11.26
C VAL A 75 -3.92 8.05 10.54
N PRO A 76 -4.90 8.93 10.82
CA PRO A 76 -6.23 8.80 10.22
C PRO A 76 -6.17 8.77 8.69
N GLY A 77 -6.87 7.82 8.10
CA GLY A 77 -6.91 7.68 6.64
C GLY A 77 -5.87 6.75 6.08
N TRP A 78 -4.91 6.28 6.87
CA TRP A 78 -3.84 5.39 6.41
C TRP A 78 -3.95 4.03 7.09
N VAL A 79 -3.73 2.97 6.32
CA VAL A 79 -3.81 1.59 6.82
C VAL A 79 -2.62 0.77 6.38
N MET A 80 -2.35 -0.29 7.14
CA MET A 80 -1.37 -1.32 6.80
C MET A 80 -2.13 -2.59 6.45
N ILE A 81 -1.73 -3.22 5.35
CA ILE A 81 -2.29 -4.50 4.93
C ILE A 81 -1.23 -5.55 5.18
N ASP A 82 -1.58 -6.56 5.97
CA ASP A 82 -0.68 -7.65 6.30
C ASP A 82 -0.24 -8.42 5.05
N GLY A 83 1.05 -8.73 4.96
CA GLY A 83 1.61 -9.43 3.82
C GLY A 83 0.93 -10.75 3.52
N GLY A 84 0.46 -11.45 4.55
CA GLY A 84 -0.29 -12.69 4.38
C GLY A 84 -1.61 -12.50 3.64
N SER A 85 -2.20 -11.32 3.76
CA SER A 85 -3.45 -10.98 3.07
C SER A 85 -3.22 -10.54 1.62
N LEU A 86 -1.96 -10.47 1.17
CA LEU A 86 -1.59 -10.03 -0.17
C LEU A 86 -1.09 -11.18 -1.04
N SER A 87 -1.32 -12.42 -0.62
CA SER A 87 -0.78 -13.59 -1.31
C SER A 87 -1.36 -13.80 -2.70
N SER A 88 -2.59 -13.38 -2.94
CA SER A 88 -3.19 -13.48 -4.27
C SER A 88 -3.03 -12.18 -5.02
N ASP A 89 -2.93 -12.27 -6.36
CA ASP A 89 -2.87 -11.07 -7.19
C ASP A 89 -4.16 -10.28 -7.15
N GLU A 90 -5.28 -10.96 -6.96
CA GLU A 90 -6.59 -10.31 -6.82
C GLU A 90 -6.63 -9.42 -5.59
N SER A 91 -6.13 -9.89 -4.45
CA SER A 91 -6.09 -9.13 -3.22
C SER A 91 -5.18 -7.91 -3.36
N LEU A 92 -3.97 -8.11 -3.90
CA LEU A 92 -3.02 -7.03 -4.11
C LEU A 92 -3.60 -5.98 -5.06
N SER A 93 -4.21 -6.43 -6.16
CA SER A 93 -4.83 -5.55 -7.14
C SER A 93 -5.94 -4.71 -6.49
N HIS A 94 -6.76 -5.33 -5.65
CA HIS A 94 -7.83 -4.62 -4.95
C HIS A 94 -7.28 -3.41 -4.17
N TRP A 95 -6.23 -3.61 -3.40
CA TRP A 95 -5.68 -2.53 -2.57
C TRP A 95 -4.98 -1.46 -3.40
N ILE A 96 -4.27 -1.85 -4.45
CA ILE A 96 -3.64 -0.89 -5.35
C ILE A 96 -4.69 -0.04 -6.05
N GLU A 97 -5.74 -0.67 -6.58
CA GLU A 97 -6.82 0.06 -7.26
C GLU A 97 -7.60 0.95 -6.31
N THR A 98 -7.77 0.51 -5.05
CA THR A 98 -8.39 1.34 -4.03
C THR A 98 -7.61 2.64 -3.81
N SER A 99 -6.28 2.54 -3.74
CA SER A 99 -5.43 3.71 -3.62
C SER A 99 -5.51 4.61 -4.84
N LEU A 100 -5.47 4.01 -6.04
CA LEU A 100 -5.53 4.78 -7.30
C LEU A 100 -6.85 5.52 -7.45
N ALA A 101 -7.95 4.94 -6.98
CA ALA A 101 -9.28 5.55 -7.10
C ALA A 101 -9.44 6.84 -6.29
N ARG A 102 -8.56 7.09 -5.33
CA ARG A 102 -8.59 8.30 -4.51
C ARG A 102 -8.02 9.54 -5.18
N ARG A 103 -7.41 9.39 -6.30
CA ARG A 103 -6.66 10.46 -6.99
C ARG A 103 -7.52 11.55 -7.59
#